data_dd676ac15bb4d4db56433752bfc388e5
#
_entry.id   dd676ac15bb4d4db56433752bfc388e5
#
_cell.length_a   1.000
_cell.length_b   1.000
_cell.length_c   1.000
_cell.angle_alpha   90.00
_cell.angle_beta   90.00
_cell.angle_gamma   90.00
#
_symmetry.space_group_name_H-M   'P 1'
#
loop_
_entity.id
_entity.type
_entity.pdbx_description
1 polymer ?
#
loop_
_entity_poly.entity_id
_entity_poly.type
_entity_poly.pdbx_seq_one_letter_code
_entity_poly.pdbx_strand_id
1 'polypeptide(L)' 'MPQQFPAIRLVALDLDGTLLNREGHVTPRTRAALQAAVDKGVYVVPATGRPLASLPPEVAQLPGIRYVITC' A
#
# COMPACT_ATOMS: atom_id res chain seq x y z
N MET A 1 28.09 4.21 -12.42
CA MET A 1 27.27 4.51 -12.49
C MET A 1 26.66 4.81 -11.95
N PRO A 2 27.24 4.96 -11.66
CA PRO A 2 26.18 4.58 -11.21
C PRO A 2 25.14 5.04 -11.93
N GLN A 3 24.63 4.30 -12.27
CA GLN A 3 23.46 4.52 -12.91
C GLN A 3 22.56 5.36 -12.10
N GLN A 4 22.04 6.32 -12.67
CA GLN A 4 21.17 7.22 -11.99
C GLN A 4 19.73 6.92 -12.37
N PHE A 5 19.04 6.20 -11.52
CA PHE A 5 17.60 6.04 -11.67
C PHE A 5 16.92 7.04 -10.77
N PRO A 6 15.80 7.61 -11.19
CA PRO A 6 15.00 8.40 -10.27
C PRO A 6 14.60 7.56 -9.08
N ALA A 7 14.54 8.15 -7.91
CA ALA A 7 14.08 7.43 -6.73
C ALA A 7 12.64 6.99 -6.94
N ILE A 8 12.34 5.75 -6.55
CA ILE A 8 10.98 5.26 -6.60
C ILE A 8 10.22 5.93 -5.46
N ARG A 9 9.15 6.64 -5.79
CA ARG A 9 8.39 7.38 -4.81
C ARG A 9 6.96 6.92 -4.69
N LEU A 10 6.52 6.04 -5.58
CA LEU A 10 5.16 5.55 -5.56
C LEU A 10 5.17 4.07 -5.88
N VAL A 11 4.44 3.30 -5.08
CA VAL A 11 4.25 1.87 -5.28
C VAL A 11 2.77 1.60 -5.28
N ALA A 12 2.27 0.98 -6.35
CA ALA A 12 0.88 0.54 -6.42
C ALA A 12 0.83 -0.93 -6.06
N LEU A 13 -0.01 -1.29 -5.11
CA LEU A 13 -0.09 -2.66 -4.60
C LEU A 13 -1.51 -3.16 -4.69
N ASP A 14 -1.64 -4.41 -5.12
CA ASP A 14 -2.90 -5.10 -5.07
C ASP A 14 -3.39 -5.18 -3.61
N LEU A 15 -4.69 -5.17 -3.43
CA LEU A 15 -5.25 -5.22 -2.09
C LEU A 15 -5.39 -6.66 -1.61
N ASP A 16 -6.22 -7.44 -2.30
CA ASP A 16 -6.47 -8.82 -1.88
C ASP A 16 -5.32 -9.72 -2.26
N GLY A 17 -4.80 -10.46 -1.29
CA GLY A 17 -3.68 -11.37 -1.51
C GLY A 17 -2.32 -10.71 -1.49
N THR A 18 -2.25 -9.39 -1.35
CA THR A 18 -0.99 -8.67 -1.25
C THR A 18 -0.95 -7.84 0.03
N LEU A 19 -1.72 -6.75 0.09
CA LEU A 19 -1.81 -5.97 1.33
C LEU A 19 -2.61 -6.71 2.39
N LEU A 20 -3.66 -7.41 1.97
CA LEU A 20 -4.48 -8.19 2.87
C LEU A 20 -4.12 -9.66 2.74
N ASN A 21 -4.06 -10.35 3.87
CA ASN A 21 -3.85 -11.78 3.86
C ASN A 21 -5.16 -12.50 3.48
N ARG A 22 -5.16 -13.83 3.56
CA ARG A 22 -6.33 -14.62 3.17
C ARG A 22 -7.56 -14.31 4.02
N GLU A 23 -7.35 -13.90 5.26
CA GLU A 23 -8.44 -13.55 6.16
C GLU A 23 -8.91 -12.12 5.99
N GLY A 24 -8.29 -11.36 5.09
CA GLY A 24 -8.69 -9.99 4.84
C GLY A 24 -8.10 -8.98 5.82
N HIS A 25 -6.97 -9.31 6.42
CA HIS A 25 -6.32 -8.43 7.39
C HIS A 25 -4.91 -8.07 6.96
N VAL A 26 -4.43 -6.92 7.42
CA VAL A 26 -3.04 -6.51 7.25
C VAL A 26 -2.22 -7.11 8.39
N THR A 27 -1.21 -7.90 8.05
CA THR A 27 -0.37 -8.50 9.08
C THR A 27 0.59 -7.47 9.65
N PRO A 28 1.10 -7.70 10.88
CA PRO A 28 2.11 -6.80 11.46
C PRO A 28 3.35 -6.67 10.58
N ARG A 29 3.75 -7.75 9.92
CA ARG A 29 4.91 -7.71 9.02
C ARG A 29 4.67 -6.77 7.85
N THR A 30 3.49 -6.86 7.25
CA THR A 30 3.14 -5.97 6.12
C THR A 30 3.06 -4.53 6.60
N ARG A 31 2.45 -4.29 7.75
CA ARG A 31 2.36 -2.95 8.31
C ARG A 31 3.74 -2.36 8.56
N ALA A 32 4.67 -3.16 9.09
CA ALA A 32 6.02 -2.68 9.34
C ALA A 32 6.75 -2.36 8.04
N ALA A 33 6.57 -3.18 7.01
CA ALA A 33 7.18 -2.93 5.70
C ALA A 33 6.65 -1.64 5.08
N LEU A 34 5.34 -1.40 5.21
CA LEU A 34 4.73 -0.17 4.70
C LEU A 34 5.26 1.05 5.44
N GLN A 35 5.39 0.94 6.75
CA GLN A 35 5.93 2.04 7.54
C GLN A 35 7.35 2.37 7.11
N ALA A 36 8.17 1.35 6.88
CA ALA A 36 9.54 1.57 6.41
C ALA A 36 9.57 2.28 5.07
N ALA A 37 8.66 1.91 4.15
CA ALA A 37 8.58 2.58 2.86
C ALA A 37 8.16 4.03 3.00
N VAL A 38 7.16 4.29 3.84
CA VAL A 38 6.66 5.64 4.08
C VAL A 38 7.76 6.52 4.69
N ASP A 39 8.53 5.95 5.60
CA ASP A 39 9.63 6.67 6.25
C ASP A 39 10.70 7.09 5.24
N LYS A 40 10.79 6.39 4.12
CA LYS A 40 11.72 6.73 3.05
C LYS A 40 11.10 7.65 1.99
N GLY A 41 9.89 8.13 2.23
CA GLY A 41 9.23 9.05 1.33
C GLY A 41 8.51 8.40 0.17
N VAL A 42 8.20 7.11 0.28
CA VAL A 42 7.50 6.39 -0.77
C VAL A 42 6.00 6.45 -0.52
N TYR A 43 5.24 6.81 -1.55
CA TYR A 43 3.79 6.75 -1.50
C TYR A 43 3.33 5.33 -1.77
N VAL A 44 2.49 4.80 -0.92
CA VAL A 44 1.90 3.48 -1.11
C VAL A 44 0.44 3.67 -1.53
N VAL A 45 0.09 3.14 -2.70
CA VAL A 45 -1.23 3.33 -3.27
C VAL A 45 -1.87 1.97 -3.50
N PRO A 46 -2.86 1.59 -2.70
CA PRO A 46 -3.58 0.34 -2.97
C PRO A 46 -4.36 0.46 -4.27
N ALA A 47 -4.35 -0.61 -5.05
CA ALA A 47 -5.11 -0.71 -6.28
C ALA A 47 -6.05 -1.89 -6.15
N THR A 48 -7.34 -1.67 -6.37
CA THR A 48 -8.34 -2.71 -6.14
C THR A 48 -9.52 -2.57 -7.08
N GLY A 49 -10.13 -3.69 -7.41
CA GLY A 49 -11.40 -3.67 -8.12
C GLY A 49 -12.61 -3.47 -7.22
N ARG A 50 -12.40 -3.38 -5.91
CA ARG A 50 -13.50 -3.15 -4.97
C ARG A 50 -14.01 -1.72 -5.08
N PRO A 51 -15.31 -1.49 -4.89
CA PRO A 51 -15.79 -0.11 -4.70
C PRO A 51 -15.15 0.50 -3.46
N LEU A 52 -14.98 1.80 -3.49
CA LEU A 52 -14.37 2.52 -2.37
C LEU A 52 -15.08 2.23 -1.04
N ALA A 53 -16.40 2.15 -1.07
CA ALA A 53 -17.19 1.88 0.13
C ALA A 53 -16.96 0.48 0.72
N SER A 54 -16.36 -0.42 -0.07
CA SER A 54 -16.08 -1.78 0.38
C SER A 54 -14.68 -1.98 0.92
N LEU A 55 -13.89 -0.92 1.01
CA LEU A 55 -12.54 -1.03 1.53
C LEU A 55 -12.57 -1.27 3.03
N PRO A 56 -11.78 -2.22 3.54
CA PRO A 56 -11.69 -2.41 4.98
C PRO A 56 -11.17 -1.14 5.66
N PRO A 57 -11.72 -0.76 6.80
CA PRO A 57 -11.21 0.40 7.53
C PRO A 57 -9.72 0.30 7.86
N GLU A 58 -9.24 -0.92 8.02
CA GLU A 58 -7.85 -1.20 8.32
C GLU A 58 -6.92 -0.65 7.24
N VAL A 59 -7.36 -0.71 5.97
CA VAL A 59 -6.56 -0.20 4.85
C VAL A 59 -6.44 1.33 4.95
N ALA A 60 -7.54 2.00 5.26
CA ALA A 60 -7.54 3.45 5.36
C ALA A 60 -6.68 3.95 6.52
N GLN A 61 -6.44 3.10 7.50
CA GLN A 61 -5.65 3.45 8.67
C GLN A 61 -4.16 3.12 8.53
N LEU A 62 -3.75 2.57 7.40
CA LEU A 62 -2.34 2.26 7.17
C LEU A 62 -1.53 3.54 7.05
N PRO A 63 -0.26 3.51 7.52
CA PRO A 63 0.60 4.69 7.41
C PRO A 63 0.79 5.10 5.96
N GLY A 64 0.65 6.38 5.70
CA GLY A 64 0.97 6.94 4.38
C GLY A 64 -0.02 6.66 3.28
N ILE A 65 -1.15 6.01 3.57
CA ILE A 65 -2.16 5.77 2.54
C ILE A 65 -2.96 7.04 2.35
N ARG A 66 -2.74 7.71 1.23
CA ARG A 66 -3.43 8.95 0.88
C ARG A 66 -4.33 8.78 -0.32
N TYR A 67 -4.05 7.81 -1.16
CA TYR A 67 -4.76 7.59 -2.42
C TYR A 67 -5.04 6.13 -2.59
N VAL A 68 -6.14 5.81 -3.23
CA VAL A 68 -6.51 4.44 -3.58
C VAL A 68 -6.99 4.45 -5.02
N ILE A 69 -6.54 3.48 -5.81
CA ILE A 69 -7.00 3.31 -7.17
C ILE A 69 -8.11 2.26 -7.14
N THR A 70 -9.29 2.64 -7.58
CA THR A 70 -10.42 1.72 -7.69
C THR A 70 -10.86 1.64 -9.15
N CYS A 71 -11.43 0.52 -9.51
CA CYS A 71 -11.93 0.33 -10.87
C CYS A 71 -13.44 0.27 -10.89
#